data_fe9cc0766ae4ac82b48b02ad4d451eff
#
_entry.id   fe9cc0766ae4ac82b48b02ad4d451eff
#
_cell.length_a   1.000
_cell.length_b   1.000
_cell.length_c   1.000
_cell.angle_alpha   90.00
_cell.angle_beta   90.00
_cell.angle_gamma   90.00
#
_symmetry.space_group_name_H-M   'P 1'
#
loop_
_entity.id
_entity.type
_entity.pdbx_description
1 polymer ?
#
loop_
_entity_poly.entity_id
_entity_poly.type
_entity_poly.pdbx_seq_one_letter_code
_entity_poly.pdbx_strand_id
1 'polypeptide(L)'
;VLMMHGEPSWSYLYRHMIPVCVKAGQRVIAPDLIGFGKSDKPTRITDYTYARHVAWVRDLIVQLNLRDITLVCQDWGSLIGLRLAAENEERFARIALSNGMLPTGEQHFPAAFKMWRTFARVSPWFPISGILAVGTRRTLTTRERAAYDAPFPTAKHQAGARAFPALVPSSLADPASAANIAAWEVLKRWEKPFLLAFSNGDPITRGGDGYVSERVPGTKGQPHVTLRGGHFVQEDSPVEFATAVNELIARAAR
;
A
#
# COMPACT_ATOMS: atom_id res chain seq x y z
N VAL A 1 2.25 -8.28 12.27
CA VAL A 1 1.99 -7.94 10.85
C VAL A 1 1.40 -6.55 10.78
N LEU A 2 2.03 -5.64 10.05
CA LEU A 2 1.55 -4.28 9.78
C LEU A 2 0.97 -4.25 8.36
N MET A 3 -0.34 -4.05 8.23
CA MET A 3 -1.06 -4.03 6.95
C MET A 3 -1.36 -2.59 6.54
N MET A 4 -0.73 -2.11 5.46
CA MET A 4 -0.80 -0.73 4.98
C MET A 4 -1.65 -0.66 3.71
N HIS A 5 -2.83 -0.04 3.81
CA HIS A 5 -3.75 0.14 2.69
C HIS A 5 -3.31 1.25 1.73
N GLY A 6 -3.91 1.25 0.55
CA GLY A 6 -3.73 2.28 -0.46
C GLY A 6 -4.95 3.17 -0.68
N GLU A 7 -4.86 4.06 -1.67
CA GLU A 7 -5.89 5.01 -2.06
C GLU A 7 -6.89 4.36 -3.04
N PRO A 8 -8.21 4.59 -2.92
CA PRO A 8 -8.92 5.33 -1.87
C PRO A 8 -9.52 4.43 -0.77
N SER A 9 -8.87 3.29 -0.49
CA SER A 9 -9.36 2.30 0.46
C SER A 9 -9.07 2.70 1.93
N TRP A 10 -9.30 1.78 2.85
CA TRP A 10 -8.96 1.87 4.26
C TRP A 10 -8.76 0.47 4.83
N SER A 11 -8.50 0.31 6.12
CA SER A 11 -8.21 -1.00 6.75
C SER A 11 -9.27 -2.07 6.48
N TYR A 12 -10.49 -1.70 6.11
CA TYR A 12 -11.56 -2.61 5.67
C TYR A 12 -11.14 -3.48 4.49
N LEU A 13 -10.21 -3.02 3.66
CA LEU A 13 -9.61 -3.80 2.57
C LEU A 13 -9.01 -5.12 3.07
N TYR A 14 -8.47 -5.13 4.29
CA TYR A 14 -7.81 -6.28 4.88
C TYR A 14 -8.74 -7.19 5.72
N ARG A 15 -10.06 -6.90 5.80
CA ARG A 15 -11.02 -7.61 6.67
C ARG A 15 -11.03 -9.13 6.51
N HIS A 16 -10.71 -9.64 5.32
CA HIS A 16 -10.65 -11.08 5.05
C HIS A 16 -9.25 -11.67 5.23
N MET A 17 -8.20 -10.86 5.21
CA MET A 17 -6.82 -11.29 5.48
C MET A 17 -6.53 -11.37 6.97
N ILE A 18 -7.03 -10.40 7.76
CA ILE A 18 -6.80 -10.31 9.21
C ILE A 18 -7.12 -11.62 9.94
N PRO A 19 -8.31 -12.24 9.76
CA PRO A 19 -8.63 -13.49 10.46
C PRO A 19 -7.68 -14.64 10.13
N VAL A 20 -7.18 -14.71 8.89
CA VAL A 20 -6.24 -15.75 8.44
C VAL A 20 -4.89 -15.59 9.14
N CYS A 21 -4.38 -14.37 9.23
CA CYS A 21 -3.12 -14.09 9.94
C CYS A 21 -3.27 -14.28 11.46
N VAL A 22 -4.38 -13.83 12.04
CA VAL A 22 -4.64 -14.01 13.49
C VAL A 22 -4.76 -15.48 13.85
N LYS A 23 -5.43 -16.30 13.04
CA LYS A 23 -5.53 -17.76 13.23
C LYS A 23 -4.16 -18.44 13.19
N ALA A 24 -3.20 -17.88 12.48
CA ALA A 24 -1.81 -18.34 12.42
C ALA A 24 -0.96 -17.79 13.59
N GLY A 25 -1.57 -17.16 14.60
CA GLY A 25 -0.88 -16.64 15.78
C GLY A 25 -0.25 -15.25 15.62
N GLN A 26 -0.53 -14.55 14.52
CA GLN A 26 0.04 -13.23 14.28
C GLN A 26 -0.75 -12.11 14.98
N ARG A 27 -0.03 -11.17 15.62
CA ARG A 27 -0.60 -9.87 15.97
C ARG A 27 -0.73 -9.03 14.70
N VAL A 28 -1.93 -8.58 14.36
CA VAL A 28 -2.20 -7.77 13.16
C VAL A 28 -2.53 -6.35 13.54
N ILE A 29 -1.90 -5.39 12.87
CA ILE A 29 -2.15 -3.96 12.99
C ILE A 29 -2.45 -3.45 11.57
N ALA A 30 -3.64 -2.91 11.38
CA ALA A 30 -4.10 -2.34 10.12
C ALA A 30 -4.57 -0.90 10.37
N PRO A 31 -3.67 0.09 10.36
CA PRO A 31 -4.05 1.47 10.58
C PRO A 31 -4.80 2.03 9.38
N ASP A 32 -5.71 2.95 9.63
CA ASP A 32 -6.25 3.83 8.62
C ASP A 32 -5.30 5.04 8.46
N LEU A 33 -4.84 5.30 7.25
CA LEU A 33 -4.04 6.50 6.98
C LEU A 33 -4.86 7.76 7.27
N ILE A 34 -4.20 8.83 7.72
CA ILE A 34 -4.87 10.13 7.92
C ILE A 34 -5.55 10.55 6.60
N GLY A 35 -6.82 10.91 6.68
CA GLY A 35 -7.68 11.19 5.54
C GLY A 35 -8.57 10.02 5.12
N PHE A 36 -8.42 8.82 5.71
CA PHE A 36 -9.11 7.59 5.34
C PHE A 36 -9.74 6.89 6.54
N GLY A 37 -10.64 5.94 6.26
CA GLY A 37 -11.23 5.06 7.26
C GLY A 37 -11.76 5.79 8.49
N LYS A 38 -11.34 5.36 9.66
CA LYS A 38 -11.72 5.91 10.98
C LYS A 38 -10.77 7.00 11.48
N SER A 39 -9.65 7.25 10.79
CA SER A 39 -8.70 8.31 11.13
C SER A 39 -9.25 9.70 10.82
N ASP A 40 -8.67 10.72 11.42
CA ASP A 40 -8.99 12.12 11.16
C ASP A 40 -8.87 12.49 9.70
N LYS A 41 -9.72 13.41 9.24
CA LYS A 41 -9.79 13.84 7.85
C LYS A 41 -9.64 15.36 7.73
N PRO A 42 -8.40 15.87 7.70
CA PRO A 42 -8.14 17.25 7.29
C PRO A 42 -8.88 17.55 5.97
N THR A 43 -9.52 18.71 5.89
CA THR A 43 -10.44 19.00 4.77
C THR A 43 -9.80 19.79 3.63
N ARG A 44 -8.53 20.19 3.78
CA ARG A 44 -7.79 20.88 2.72
C ARG A 44 -6.80 19.92 2.08
N ILE A 45 -6.75 19.89 0.75
CA ILE A 45 -5.79 19.08 -0.01
C ILE A 45 -4.34 19.39 0.39
N THR A 46 -4.04 20.65 0.71
CA THR A 46 -2.72 21.13 1.14
C THR A 46 -2.27 20.61 2.51
N ASP A 47 -3.18 20.04 3.30
CA ASP A 47 -2.82 19.41 4.58
C ASP A 47 -2.13 18.06 4.38
N TYR A 48 -2.21 17.48 3.19
CA TYR A 48 -1.64 16.18 2.85
C TYR A 48 -0.34 16.36 2.08
N THR A 49 0.72 15.76 2.58
CA THR A 49 1.99 15.62 1.87
C THR A 49 2.53 14.21 2.07
N TYR A 50 3.35 13.74 1.14
CA TYR A 50 4.01 12.43 1.27
C TYR A 50 4.80 12.35 2.59
N ALA A 51 5.61 13.37 2.90
CA ALA A 51 6.42 13.42 4.12
C ALA A 51 5.58 13.35 5.41
N ARG A 52 4.41 14.02 5.43
CA ARG A 52 3.49 13.93 6.59
C ARG A 52 2.95 12.53 6.77
N HIS A 53 2.55 11.83 5.69
CA HIS A 53 2.07 10.46 5.80
C HIS A 53 3.16 9.52 6.33
N VAL A 54 4.39 9.66 5.87
CA VAL A 54 5.53 8.91 6.42
C VAL A 54 5.72 9.21 7.90
N ALA A 55 5.67 10.48 8.29
CA ALA A 55 5.82 10.90 9.69
C ALA A 55 4.71 10.33 10.59
N TRP A 56 3.44 10.46 10.20
CA TRP A 56 2.32 9.95 10.99
C TRP A 56 2.38 8.44 11.23
N VAL A 57 2.74 7.66 10.19
CA VAL A 57 2.88 6.21 10.36
C VAL A 57 4.14 5.85 11.15
N ARG A 58 5.23 6.60 11.01
CA ARG A 58 6.42 6.44 11.86
C ARG A 58 6.08 6.65 13.33
N ASP A 59 5.36 7.73 13.63
CA ASP A 59 4.95 8.04 15.00
C ASP A 59 4.09 6.90 15.59
N LEU A 60 3.15 6.34 14.81
CA LEU A 60 2.39 5.16 15.22
C LEU A 60 3.31 3.96 15.55
N ILE A 61 4.27 3.66 14.67
CA ILE A 61 5.24 2.56 14.86
C ILE A 61 6.06 2.76 16.14
N VAL A 62 6.52 3.99 16.37
CA VAL A 62 7.33 4.35 17.54
C VAL A 62 6.50 4.33 18.83
N GLN A 63 5.33 4.94 18.84
CA GLN A 63 4.45 5.02 20.03
C GLN A 63 3.97 3.63 20.48
N LEU A 64 3.64 2.75 19.52
CA LEU A 64 3.29 1.37 19.80
C LEU A 64 4.52 0.46 20.01
N ASN A 65 5.73 1.02 19.93
CA ASN A 65 7.02 0.30 19.98
C ASN A 65 7.02 -0.99 19.14
N LEU A 66 6.52 -0.88 17.91
CA LEU A 66 6.47 -2.04 17.01
C LEU A 66 7.87 -2.46 16.60
N ARG A 67 8.13 -3.78 16.70
CA ARG A 67 9.38 -4.43 16.31
C ARG A 67 9.06 -5.77 15.65
N ASP A 68 10.05 -6.39 14.99
CA ASP A 68 9.87 -7.63 14.22
C ASP A 68 8.69 -7.51 13.24
N ILE A 69 8.56 -6.34 12.60
CA ILE A 69 7.44 -6.03 11.73
C ILE A 69 7.54 -6.84 10.44
N THR A 70 6.49 -7.59 10.14
CA THR A 70 6.21 -8.04 8.78
C THR A 70 5.30 -7.00 8.13
N LEU A 71 5.86 -6.20 7.21
CA LEU A 71 5.10 -5.23 6.44
C LEU A 71 4.30 -5.93 5.34
N VAL A 72 3.00 -5.70 5.28
CA VAL A 72 2.12 -6.08 4.16
C VAL A 72 1.60 -4.79 3.55
N CYS A 73 1.93 -4.52 2.31
CA CYS A 73 1.64 -3.22 1.69
C CYS A 73 1.24 -3.33 0.22
N GLN A 74 0.40 -2.41 -0.21
CA GLN A 74 -0.12 -2.30 -1.57
C GLN A 74 -0.37 -0.82 -1.88
N ASP A 75 -0.24 -0.41 -3.14
CA ASP A 75 -0.50 0.96 -3.60
C ASP A 75 0.21 2.01 -2.70
N TRP A 76 -0.47 3.03 -2.19
CA TRP A 76 0.09 4.03 -1.27
C TRP A 76 0.64 3.44 0.02
N GLY A 77 0.08 2.31 0.48
CA GLY A 77 0.67 1.55 1.58
C GLY A 77 2.08 1.10 1.27
N SER A 78 2.42 0.81 0.00
CA SER A 78 3.79 0.48 -0.42
C SER A 78 4.69 1.71 -0.48
N LEU A 79 4.21 2.83 -0.99
CA LEU A 79 4.99 4.06 -1.06
C LEU A 79 5.44 4.51 0.35
N ILE A 80 4.52 4.49 1.31
CA ILE A 80 4.79 4.86 2.70
C ILE A 80 5.57 3.74 3.41
N GLY A 81 5.12 2.49 3.27
CA GLY A 81 5.67 1.35 4.00
C GLY A 81 7.10 1.00 3.62
N LEU A 82 7.43 0.97 2.33
CA LEU A 82 8.80 0.71 1.86
C LEU A 82 9.76 1.83 2.28
N ARG A 83 9.28 3.08 2.25
CA ARG A 83 10.03 4.21 2.76
C ARG A 83 10.33 4.08 4.25
N LEU A 84 9.32 3.70 5.06
CA LEU A 84 9.48 3.48 6.49
C LEU A 84 10.38 2.29 6.80
N ALA A 85 10.27 1.18 6.04
CA ALA A 85 11.13 0.03 6.21
C ALA A 85 12.60 0.38 5.95
N ALA A 86 12.88 1.19 4.93
CA ALA A 86 14.23 1.65 4.64
C ALA A 86 14.78 2.65 5.67
N GLU A 87 13.93 3.53 6.21
CA GLU A 87 14.34 4.53 7.20
C GLU A 87 14.46 3.98 8.64
N ASN A 88 13.88 2.80 8.92
CA ASN A 88 13.85 2.18 10.26
C ASN A 88 14.10 0.66 10.15
N GLU A 89 15.14 0.29 9.42
CA GLU A 89 15.46 -1.09 9.02
C GLU A 89 15.46 -2.07 10.21
N GLU A 90 15.91 -1.61 11.37
CA GLU A 90 16.00 -2.41 12.60
C GLU A 90 14.63 -2.86 13.16
N ARG A 91 13.55 -2.19 12.79
CA ARG A 91 12.19 -2.52 13.23
C ARG A 91 11.49 -3.52 12.33
N PHE A 92 11.92 -3.63 11.07
CA PHE A 92 11.29 -4.47 10.07
C PHE A 92 12.08 -5.75 9.84
N ALA A 93 11.40 -6.87 9.99
CA ALA A 93 12.00 -8.19 9.77
C ALA A 93 11.70 -8.75 8.38
N ARG A 94 10.53 -8.41 7.80
CA ARG A 94 10.04 -8.99 6.53
C ARG A 94 9.17 -7.98 5.80
N ILE A 95 9.09 -8.12 4.49
CA ILE A 95 8.20 -7.33 3.63
C ILE A 95 7.41 -8.28 2.74
N ALA A 96 6.11 -8.03 2.59
CA ALA A 96 5.23 -8.63 1.59
C ALA A 96 4.59 -7.50 0.77
N LEU A 97 5.08 -7.32 -0.44
CA LEU A 97 4.64 -6.29 -1.38
C LEU A 97 3.66 -6.88 -2.38
N SER A 98 2.54 -6.20 -2.56
CA SER A 98 1.56 -6.48 -3.61
C SER A 98 1.23 -5.19 -4.35
N ASN A 99 1.01 -5.27 -5.66
CA ASN A 99 0.48 -4.19 -6.51
C ASN A 99 0.91 -2.78 -6.05
N GLY A 100 2.20 -2.57 -5.94
CA GLY A 100 2.78 -1.36 -5.40
C GLY A 100 4.20 -1.11 -5.88
N MET A 101 4.75 0.02 -5.48
CA MET A 101 6.09 0.46 -5.87
C MET A 101 6.61 1.53 -4.91
N LEU A 102 7.85 1.98 -5.14
CA LEU A 102 8.43 3.17 -4.51
C LEU A 102 8.98 4.10 -5.61
N PRO A 103 8.15 5.00 -6.19
CA PRO A 103 8.58 5.87 -7.26
C PRO A 103 9.63 6.90 -6.80
N THR A 104 10.62 7.16 -7.66
CA THR A 104 11.70 8.14 -7.44
C THR A 104 11.53 9.42 -8.27
N GLY A 105 10.51 9.45 -9.15
CA GLY A 105 10.35 10.53 -10.12
C GLY A 105 11.08 10.31 -11.45
N GLU A 106 11.86 9.23 -11.58
CA GLU A 106 12.53 8.85 -12.82
C GLU A 106 11.66 7.97 -13.73
N GLN A 107 10.64 7.33 -13.14
CA GLN A 107 9.80 6.36 -13.84
C GLN A 107 8.81 7.05 -14.78
N HIS A 108 8.60 6.43 -15.93
CA HIS A 108 7.54 6.83 -16.86
C HIS A 108 6.23 6.17 -16.44
N PHE A 109 5.27 6.97 -16.01
CA PHE A 109 3.94 6.47 -15.67
C PHE A 109 3.08 6.18 -16.90
N PRO A 110 2.33 5.06 -16.90
CA PRO A 110 1.41 4.74 -17.99
C PRO A 110 0.31 5.79 -18.13
N ALA A 111 -0.28 5.87 -19.33
CA ALA A 111 -1.35 6.83 -19.62
C ALA A 111 -2.54 6.70 -18.64
N ALA A 112 -2.88 5.48 -18.22
CA ALA A 112 -3.92 5.21 -17.23
C ALA A 112 -3.67 5.94 -15.90
N PHE A 113 -2.44 5.95 -15.40
CA PHE A 113 -2.10 6.70 -14.18
C PHE A 113 -2.18 8.20 -14.38
N LYS A 114 -1.74 8.73 -15.52
CA LYS A 114 -1.85 10.16 -15.84
C LYS A 114 -3.30 10.61 -15.92
N MET A 115 -4.17 9.80 -16.53
CA MET A 115 -5.61 10.03 -16.57
C MET A 115 -6.22 10.01 -15.17
N TRP A 116 -5.87 9.00 -14.36
CA TRP A 116 -6.29 8.89 -12.95
C TRP A 116 -5.88 10.12 -12.13
N ARG A 117 -4.63 10.54 -12.22
CA ARG A 117 -4.12 11.75 -11.53
C ARG A 117 -4.89 13.01 -11.92
N THR A 118 -5.21 13.16 -13.22
CA THR A 118 -6.00 14.28 -13.71
C THR A 118 -7.43 14.20 -13.19
N PHE A 119 -8.08 13.04 -13.30
CA PHE A 119 -9.44 12.82 -12.79
C PHE A 119 -9.54 13.14 -11.29
N ALA A 120 -8.65 12.63 -10.47
CA ALA A 120 -8.65 12.86 -9.02
C ALA A 120 -8.58 14.36 -8.68
N ARG A 121 -7.85 15.15 -9.49
CA ARG A 121 -7.64 16.58 -9.29
C ARG A 121 -8.82 17.42 -9.72
N VAL A 122 -9.44 17.13 -10.88
CA VAL A 122 -10.38 18.04 -11.52
C VAL A 122 -11.84 17.58 -11.50
N SER A 123 -12.11 16.29 -11.27
CA SER A 123 -13.48 15.77 -11.30
C SER A 123 -14.31 16.34 -10.14
N PRO A 124 -15.50 16.90 -10.40
CA PRO A 124 -16.41 17.30 -9.34
C PRO A 124 -16.99 16.11 -8.57
N TRP A 125 -16.97 14.93 -9.18
CA TRP A 125 -17.48 13.68 -8.64
C TRP A 125 -16.34 12.70 -8.41
N PHE A 126 -16.25 12.12 -7.19
CA PHE A 126 -15.20 11.18 -6.81
C PHE A 126 -15.80 9.98 -6.06
N PRO A 127 -16.33 8.98 -6.81
CA PRO A 127 -17.07 7.85 -6.23
C PRO A 127 -16.10 6.82 -5.66
N ILE A 128 -15.83 6.86 -4.37
CA ILE A 128 -14.87 5.99 -3.68
C ILE A 128 -15.13 4.51 -3.98
N SER A 129 -16.32 4.01 -3.66
CA SER A 129 -16.69 2.60 -3.91
C SER A 129 -16.71 2.23 -5.40
N GLY A 130 -16.98 3.19 -6.27
CA GLY A 130 -16.91 3.03 -7.73
C GLY A 130 -15.47 2.80 -8.20
N ILE A 131 -14.52 3.56 -7.68
CA ILE A 131 -13.09 3.42 -7.97
C ILE A 131 -12.59 2.05 -7.51
N LEU A 132 -12.95 1.65 -6.28
CA LEU A 132 -12.62 0.32 -5.76
C LEU A 132 -13.18 -0.80 -6.66
N ALA A 133 -14.43 -0.66 -7.09
CA ALA A 133 -15.10 -1.66 -7.96
C ALA A 133 -14.43 -1.80 -9.33
N VAL A 134 -13.91 -0.72 -9.91
CA VAL A 134 -13.15 -0.77 -11.17
C VAL A 134 -11.78 -1.45 -10.98
N GLY A 135 -11.15 -1.23 -9.83
CA GLY A 135 -9.86 -1.84 -9.49
C GLY A 135 -9.94 -3.28 -8.96
N THR A 136 -11.14 -3.86 -8.84
CA THR A 136 -11.41 -5.19 -8.30
C THR A 136 -12.05 -6.06 -9.38
N ARG A 137 -11.68 -7.34 -9.48
CA ARG A 137 -12.28 -8.27 -10.46
C ARG A 137 -13.61 -8.85 -10.02
N ARG A 138 -13.75 -9.14 -8.71
CA ARG A 138 -15.04 -9.59 -8.18
C ARG A 138 -16.02 -8.43 -8.08
N THR A 139 -17.30 -8.74 -8.10
CA THR A 139 -18.33 -7.74 -7.85
C THR A 139 -18.43 -7.43 -6.36
N LEU A 140 -18.25 -6.15 -5.99
CA LEU A 140 -18.50 -5.68 -4.64
C LEU A 140 -20.01 -5.61 -4.37
N THR A 141 -20.47 -6.18 -3.27
CA THR A 141 -21.86 -6.10 -2.83
C THR A 141 -22.24 -4.67 -2.45
N THR A 142 -23.54 -4.36 -2.41
CA THR A 142 -24.04 -3.06 -1.94
C THR A 142 -23.54 -2.71 -0.53
N ARG A 143 -23.46 -3.69 0.35
CA ARG A 143 -22.96 -3.50 1.73
C ARG A 143 -21.46 -3.15 1.75
N GLU A 144 -20.66 -3.79 0.93
CA GLU A 144 -19.23 -3.51 0.81
C GLU A 144 -18.98 -2.12 0.21
N ARG A 145 -19.74 -1.75 -0.82
CA ARG A 145 -19.69 -0.41 -1.39
C ARG A 145 -20.02 0.65 -0.35
N ALA A 146 -21.12 0.46 0.40
CA ALA A 146 -21.50 1.36 1.48
C ALA A 146 -20.42 1.46 2.56
N ALA A 147 -19.73 0.36 2.90
CA ALA A 147 -18.61 0.36 3.85
C ALA A 147 -17.41 1.17 3.34
N TYR A 148 -17.10 1.12 2.03
CA TYR A 148 -16.03 1.94 1.44
C TYR A 148 -16.39 3.42 1.35
N ASP A 149 -17.66 3.75 1.15
CA ASP A 149 -18.13 5.14 1.08
C ASP A 149 -18.32 5.78 2.47
N ALA A 150 -18.58 4.97 3.51
CA ALA A 150 -18.90 5.44 4.86
C ALA A 150 -17.88 6.45 5.47
N PRO A 151 -16.55 6.31 5.26
CA PRO A 151 -15.58 7.30 5.76
C PRO A 151 -15.67 8.68 5.10
N PHE A 152 -16.40 8.83 4.00
CA PHE A 152 -16.39 10.00 3.14
C PHE A 152 -17.79 10.62 2.97
N PRO A 153 -18.44 11.06 4.07
CA PRO A 153 -19.84 11.52 4.03
C PRO A 153 -20.07 12.78 3.19
N THR A 154 -19.02 13.57 2.95
CA THR A 154 -19.10 14.76 2.07
C THR A 154 -17.84 14.90 1.23
N ALA A 155 -17.86 15.72 0.18
CA ALA A 155 -16.70 15.99 -0.68
C ALA A 155 -15.47 16.51 0.10
N LYS A 156 -15.67 17.24 1.22
CA LYS A 156 -14.56 17.72 2.05
C LYS A 156 -13.79 16.57 2.71
N HIS A 157 -14.48 15.48 3.07
CA HIS A 157 -13.85 14.29 3.65
C HIS A 157 -13.03 13.49 2.63
N GLN A 158 -13.17 13.77 1.34
CA GLN A 158 -12.40 13.15 0.26
C GLN A 158 -11.07 13.85 -0.04
N ALA A 159 -10.72 14.92 0.71
CA ALA A 159 -9.51 15.72 0.45
C ALA A 159 -8.22 14.86 0.44
N GLY A 160 -8.09 13.89 1.36
CA GLY A 160 -6.96 12.96 1.40
C GLY A 160 -6.89 12.07 0.15
N ALA A 161 -8.00 11.41 -0.20
CA ALA A 161 -8.07 10.55 -1.38
C ALA A 161 -7.75 11.33 -2.67
N ARG A 162 -8.25 12.55 -2.82
CA ARG A 162 -7.95 13.42 -3.97
C ARG A 162 -6.51 13.91 -4.01
N ALA A 163 -5.87 14.08 -2.85
CA ALA A 163 -4.48 14.54 -2.76
C ALA A 163 -3.48 13.47 -3.25
N PHE A 164 -3.70 12.22 -2.91
CA PHE A 164 -2.74 11.13 -3.08
C PHE A 164 -2.18 10.96 -4.48
N PRO A 165 -2.99 10.91 -5.56
CA PRO A 165 -2.43 10.75 -6.91
C PRO A 165 -1.46 11.87 -7.32
N ALA A 166 -1.66 13.09 -6.78
CA ALA A 166 -0.77 14.21 -7.06
C ALA A 166 0.54 14.16 -6.26
N LEU A 167 0.58 13.45 -5.13
CA LEU A 167 1.75 13.31 -4.26
C LEU A 167 2.71 12.20 -4.73
N VAL A 168 2.35 11.39 -5.73
CA VAL A 168 3.25 10.39 -6.31
C VAL A 168 4.38 11.10 -7.06
N PRO A 169 5.67 10.89 -6.70
CA PRO A 169 6.79 11.52 -7.39
C PRO A 169 6.78 11.22 -8.88
N SER A 170 6.79 12.25 -9.70
CA SER A 170 6.75 12.18 -11.17
C SER A 170 7.89 12.92 -11.85
N SER A 171 8.77 13.54 -11.09
CA SER A 171 10.01 14.16 -11.52
C SER A 171 11.03 14.14 -10.38
N LEU A 172 12.32 14.29 -10.68
CA LEU A 172 13.38 14.40 -9.67
C LEU A 172 13.25 15.67 -8.80
N ALA A 173 12.52 16.68 -9.27
CA ALA A 173 12.25 17.89 -8.51
C ALA A 173 11.09 17.73 -7.49
N ASP A 174 10.42 16.59 -7.48
CA ASP A 174 9.36 16.31 -6.52
C ASP A 174 9.92 16.26 -5.09
N PRO A 175 9.25 16.86 -4.09
CA PRO A 175 9.76 16.90 -2.70
C PRO A 175 10.07 15.53 -2.08
N ALA A 176 9.40 14.46 -2.54
CA ALA A 176 9.63 13.12 -2.02
C ALA A 176 10.73 12.33 -2.76
N SER A 177 11.18 12.80 -3.95
CA SER A 177 12.09 12.04 -4.82
C SER A 177 13.43 11.73 -4.17
N ALA A 178 14.10 12.73 -3.62
CA ALA A 178 15.41 12.54 -2.99
C ALA A 178 15.38 11.48 -1.88
N ALA A 179 14.34 11.54 -1.07
CA ALA A 179 14.20 10.60 0.04
C ALA A 179 13.76 9.20 -0.41
N ASN A 180 13.00 9.06 -1.49
CA ASN A 180 12.69 7.76 -2.09
C ASN A 180 13.92 7.14 -2.77
N ILE A 181 14.78 7.95 -3.40
CA ILE A 181 16.07 7.51 -3.94
C ILE A 181 16.95 6.96 -2.79
N ALA A 182 17.08 7.70 -1.69
CA ALA A 182 17.82 7.22 -0.52
C ALA A 182 17.25 5.92 0.04
N ALA A 183 15.92 5.76 0.09
CA ALA A 183 15.28 4.52 0.51
C ALA A 183 15.61 3.34 -0.44
N TRP A 184 15.70 3.57 -1.75
CA TRP A 184 16.13 2.56 -2.71
C TRP A 184 17.58 2.10 -2.47
N GLU A 185 18.48 2.98 -2.03
CA GLU A 185 19.85 2.56 -1.69
C GLU A 185 19.88 1.59 -0.50
N VAL A 186 18.93 1.69 0.42
CA VAL A 186 18.74 0.70 1.49
C VAL A 186 18.11 -0.58 0.92
N LEU A 187 17.04 -0.47 0.13
CA LEU A 187 16.34 -1.64 -0.43
C LEU A 187 17.23 -2.46 -1.37
N LYS A 188 18.15 -1.86 -2.09
CA LYS A 188 19.14 -2.56 -2.95
C LYS A 188 20.12 -3.46 -2.16
N ARG A 189 20.26 -3.24 -0.86
CA ARG A 189 21.04 -4.09 0.04
C ARG A 189 20.19 -4.82 1.09
N TRP A 190 18.87 -4.82 0.91
CA TRP A 190 17.92 -5.47 1.81
C TRP A 190 17.97 -6.98 1.64
N GLU A 191 18.57 -7.70 2.59
CA GLU A 191 18.71 -9.16 2.56
C GLU A 191 17.60 -9.89 3.33
N LYS A 192 16.86 -9.18 4.19
CA LYS A 192 15.75 -9.77 4.95
C LYS A 192 14.63 -10.23 3.99
N PRO A 193 13.84 -11.26 4.36
CA PRO A 193 12.84 -11.84 3.49
C PRO A 193 11.88 -10.81 2.88
N PHE A 194 11.74 -10.83 1.55
CA PHE A 194 10.93 -9.91 0.78
C PHE A 194 10.05 -10.70 -0.21
N LEU A 195 8.78 -10.89 0.14
CA LEU A 195 7.78 -11.58 -0.68
C LEU A 195 7.18 -10.63 -1.71
N LEU A 196 7.02 -11.10 -2.94
CA LEU A 196 6.26 -10.47 -4.01
C LEU A 196 4.97 -11.26 -4.23
N ALA A 197 3.82 -10.59 -4.08
CA ALA A 197 2.48 -11.19 -4.19
C ALA A 197 1.61 -10.32 -5.11
N PHE A 198 2.03 -10.17 -6.37
CA PHE A 198 1.37 -9.31 -7.35
C PHE A 198 0.20 -9.99 -8.02
N SER A 199 -0.81 -9.22 -8.39
CA SER A 199 -1.94 -9.74 -9.15
C SER A 199 -1.68 -9.79 -10.65
N ASN A 200 -2.32 -10.73 -11.33
CA ASN A 200 -2.20 -10.89 -12.79
C ASN A 200 -3.06 -9.91 -13.61
N GLY A 201 -3.83 -9.05 -12.97
CA GLY A 201 -4.78 -8.17 -13.64
C GLY A 201 -4.70 -6.71 -13.28
N ASP A 202 -3.69 -6.27 -12.57
CA ASP A 202 -3.46 -4.86 -12.28
C ASP A 202 -2.75 -4.17 -13.46
N PRO A 203 -3.38 -3.20 -14.13
CA PRO A 203 -2.74 -2.47 -15.22
C PRO A 203 -1.78 -1.38 -14.73
N ILE A 204 -1.85 -0.99 -13.45
CA ILE A 204 -1.13 0.16 -12.89
C ILE A 204 0.30 -0.24 -12.49
N THR A 205 0.43 -1.38 -11.80
CA THR A 205 1.72 -1.82 -11.23
C THR A 205 2.31 -3.03 -11.94
N ARG A 206 1.78 -3.39 -13.11
CA ARG A 206 2.29 -4.52 -13.92
C ARG A 206 3.78 -4.41 -14.15
N GLY A 207 4.50 -5.50 -13.86
CA GLY A 207 5.97 -5.58 -13.99
C GLY A 207 6.73 -5.00 -12.81
N GLY A 208 6.03 -4.46 -11.80
CA GLY A 208 6.65 -3.97 -10.57
C GLY A 208 7.33 -5.07 -9.78
N ASP A 209 6.78 -6.29 -9.81
CA ASP A 209 7.39 -7.49 -9.21
C ASP A 209 8.75 -7.81 -9.83
N GLY A 210 8.85 -7.82 -11.16
CA GLY A 210 10.12 -7.98 -11.87
C GLY A 210 11.13 -6.89 -11.51
N TYR A 211 10.69 -5.63 -11.52
CA TYR A 211 11.55 -4.50 -11.17
C TYR A 211 12.14 -4.61 -9.76
N VAL A 212 11.34 -5.03 -8.79
CA VAL A 212 11.77 -5.21 -7.39
C VAL A 212 12.66 -6.45 -7.25
N SER A 213 12.30 -7.58 -7.86
CA SER A 213 13.05 -8.84 -7.74
C SER A 213 14.48 -8.74 -8.31
N GLU A 214 14.68 -7.93 -9.34
CA GLU A 214 16.02 -7.69 -9.93
C GLU A 214 16.93 -6.86 -9.01
N ARG A 215 16.36 -6.06 -8.09
CA ARG A 215 17.08 -5.02 -7.34
C ARG A 215 17.20 -5.31 -5.85
N VAL A 216 16.29 -6.09 -5.28
CA VAL A 216 16.22 -6.35 -3.84
C VAL A 216 16.67 -7.77 -3.52
N PRO A 217 17.86 -7.96 -2.92
CA PRO A 217 18.42 -9.29 -2.65
C PRO A 217 17.52 -10.20 -1.82
N GLY A 218 16.78 -9.66 -0.87
CA GLY A 218 15.88 -10.39 0.02
C GLY A 218 14.69 -11.06 -0.68
N THR A 219 14.45 -10.79 -1.97
CA THR A 219 13.46 -11.51 -2.79
C THR A 219 13.91 -12.91 -3.18
N LYS A 220 15.23 -13.17 -3.23
CA LYS A 220 15.76 -14.45 -3.70
C LYS A 220 15.32 -15.60 -2.78
N GLY A 221 14.79 -16.68 -3.42
CA GLY A 221 14.38 -17.89 -2.70
C GLY A 221 13.07 -17.75 -1.89
N GLN A 222 12.38 -16.61 -1.99
CA GLN A 222 11.09 -16.44 -1.32
C GLN A 222 9.94 -17.10 -2.10
N PRO A 223 8.86 -17.50 -1.41
CA PRO A 223 7.71 -18.16 -2.03
C PRO A 223 6.79 -17.14 -2.73
N HIS A 224 7.31 -16.49 -3.78
CA HIS A 224 6.52 -15.52 -4.54
C HIS A 224 5.25 -16.13 -5.10
N VAL A 225 4.18 -15.35 -5.15
CA VAL A 225 2.88 -15.80 -5.69
C VAL A 225 2.34 -14.78 -6.68
N THR A 226 1.77 -15.28 -7.77
CA THR A 226 0.94 -14.48 -8.67
C THR A 226 -0.51 -14.69 -8.29
N LEU A 227 -1.13 -13.66 -7.73
CA LEU A 227 -2.52 -13.70 -7.27
C LEU A 227 -3.50 -13.43 -8.41
N ARG A 228 -4.68 -14.06 -8.35
CA ARG A 228 -5.74 -13.78 -9.31
C ARG A 228 -6.52 -12.55 -8.84
N GLY A 229 -6.40 -11.41 -9.53
CA GLY A 229 -7.10 -10.21 -9.10
C GLY A 229 -6.81 -8.98 -9.94
N GLY A 230 -7.45 -7.87 -9.56
CA GLY A 230 -7.19 -6.52 -10.05
C GLY A 230 -6.20 -5.77 -9.16
N HIS A 231 -6.30 -4.46 -9.15
CA HIS A 231 -5.45 -3.59 -8.33
C HIS A 231 -5.63 -3.82 -6.81
N PHE A 232 -6.90 -3.95 -6.37
CA PHE A 232 -7.23 -4.25 -4.97
C PHE A 232 -7.31 -5.75 -4.73
N VAL A 233 -6.18 -6.44 -4.88
CA VAL A 233 -6.09 -7.90 -4.83
C VAL A 233 -6.56 -8.50 -3.50
N GLN A 234 -6.56 -7.74 -2.43
CA GLN A 234 -7.09 -8.13 -1.11
C GLN A 234 -8.61 -8.38 -1.14
N GLU A 235 -9.32 -7.80 -2.12
CA GLU A 235 -10.74 -8.12 -2.38
C GLU A 235 -10.90 -9.41 -3.19
N ASP A 236 -9.96 -9.69 -4.09
CA ASP A 236 -10.08 -10.79 -5.05
C ASP A 236 -9.49 -12.11 -4.53
N SER A 237 -8.32 -12.06 -3.87
CA SER A 237 -7.58 -13.24 -3.38
C SER A 237 -7.04 -13.04 -1.94
N PRO A 238 -7.90 -12.66 -0.97
CA PRO A 238 -7.45 -12.33 0.38
C PRO A 238 -6.84 -13.52 1.13
N VAL A 239 -7.40 -14.71 0.98
CA VAL A 239 -6.93 -15.91 1.70
C VAL A 239 -5.58 -16.37 1.17
N GLU A 240 -5.42 -16.41 -0.15
CA GLU A 240 -4.16 -16.77 -0.81
C GLU A 240 -3.03 -15.80 -0.41
N PHE A 241 -3.34 -14.49 -0.43
CA PHE A 241 -2.35 -13.48 -0.04
C PHE A 241 -1.96 -13.61 1.45
N ALA A 242 -2.94 -13.74 2.36
CA ALA A 242 -2.68 -13.93 3.78
C ALA A 242 -1.92 -15.23 4.07
N THR A 243 -2.19 -16.30 3.34
CA THR A 243 -1.46 -17.57 3.45
C THR A 243 0.00 -17.40 3.05
N ALA A 244 0.27 -16.74 1.93
CA ALA A 244 1.64 -16.45 1.49
C ALA A 244 2.41 -15.59 2.51
N VAL A 245 1.73 -14.62 3.16
CA VAL A 245 2.33 -13.84 4.25
C VAL A 245 2.69 -14.74 5.45
N ASN A 246 1.80 -15.64 5.86
CA ASN A 246 2.05 -16.57 6.96
C ASN A 246 3.20 -17.55 6.63
N GLU A 247 3.29 -18.02 5.40
CA GLU A 247 4.41 -18.87 4.92
C GLU A 247 5.75 -18.12 4.97
N LEU A 248 5.78 -16.86 4.55
CA LEU A 248 6.95 -16.00 4.66
C LEU A 248 7.44 -15.92 6.10
N ILE A 249 6.51 -15.68 7.05
CA ILE A 249 6.83 -15.57 8.48
C ILE A 249 7.34 -16.92 9.01
N ALA A 250 6.67 -18.03 8.70
CA ALA A 250 7.06 -19.36 9.20
C ALA A 250 8.41 -19.83 8.67
N ARG A 251 8.79 -19.48 7.45
CA ARG A 251 10.12 -19.80 6.87
C ARG A 251 11.24 -19.03 7.55
N ALA A 252 11.02 -17.78 7.90
CA ALA A 252 12.01 -16.94 8.53
C ALA A 252 12.22 -17.25 10.04
N ALA A 253 11.35 -18.06 10.64
CA ALA A 253 11.45 -18.51 12.02
C ALA A 253 12.24 -19.84 12.17
N ARG A 254 12.64 -20.46 11.06
CA ARG A 254 13.47 -21.67 10.99
C ARG A 254 14.94 -21.32 10.78
#